data_52b662d5b01ec94f063be08277f95cf6
#
_entry.id   52b662d5b01ec94f063be08277f95cf6
#
_cell.length_a   1.000
_cell.length_b   1.000
_cell.length_c   1.000
_cell.angle_alpha   90.00
_cell.angle_beta   90.00
_cell.angle_gamma   90.00
#
_symmetry.space_group_name_H-M   'P 1'
#
loop_
_entity.id
_entity.type
_entity.pdbx_description
1 polymer ?
#
loop_
_entity_poly.entity_id
_entity_poly.type
_entity_poly.pdbx_seq_one_letter_code
_entity_poly.pdbx_strand_id
1 'polypeptide(L)'
;MSKSIYFSGQPLFAYLLQYINRDKIIQIAREGDYDRYTKKLNGYTHLITLLFAVLKGYNSLREIIMGMIGEVNKVEHLGIKYVARRSTLAEANNRRSPDFFEEIYFYLLRRLQSLLPDSRSGHDLIKGLYIIDSTTIPLFGDILKGVGRTPNSGRRKGGVKVHTVIRAEEGVPRLVNITAATTHDAKLMSLLNDLPKGSIIAMDRGYNNYSFFREATEREITFVTKAKNNMRYRTLSVQTVIDEESPQKQCYEVRDILLVDKDKNEVKVRMISYQEPNKPNKVVLLTNNFESSPAFIALIYLRRWQIESLYKQLKQN
;
A
#
# COMPACT_ATOMS: atom_id res chain seq x y z
N MET A 1 37.40 21.31 -14.26
CA MET A 1 37.08 19.91 -14.57
C MET A 1 36.56 19.26 -13.29
N SER A 2 35.27 19.12 -13.15
CA SER A 2 34.64 18.42 -12.03
C SER A 2 34.95 16.94 -12.21
N LYS A 3 35.73 16.34 -11.32
CA LYS A 3 35.94 14.90 -11.31
C LYS A 3 34.60 14.24 -11.01
N SER A 4 34.11 13.45 -11.95
CA SER A 4 32.95 12.57 -11.74
C SER A 4 33.21 11.73 -10.48
N ILE A 5 32.35 11.90 -9.48
CA ILE A 5 32.42 11.19 -8.19
C ILE A 5 31.96 9.70 -8.34
N TYR A 6 31.55 9.32 -9.52
CA TYR A 6 31.04 7.97 -9.81
C TYR A 6 32.16 7.08 -10.32
N PHE A 7 32.74 6.28 -9.41
CA PHE A 7 33.54 5.13 -9.80
C PHE A 7 32.61 4.06 -10.40
N SER A 8 33.02 3.51 -11.54
CA SER A 8 32.44 2.28 -12.06
C SER A 8 32.60 1.20 -10.98
N GLY A 9 31.49 0.79 -10.35
CA GLY A 9 31.50 -0.14 -9.22
C GLY A 9 31.03 0.42 -7.88
N GLN A 10 30.50 1.66 -7.84
CA GLN A 10 29.87 2.18 -6.62
C GLN A 10 28.70 1.26 -6.25
N PRO A 11 28.66 0.70 -5.03
CA PRO A 11 27.55 -0.17 -4.63
C PRO A 11 26.22 0.57 -4.75
N LEU A 12 25.20 -0.09 -5.30
CA LEU A 12 23.85 0.44 -5.43
C LEU A 12 23.35 1.07 -4.11
N PHE A 13 23.74 0.47 -2.99
CA PHE A 13 23.40 0.96 -1.66
C PHE A 13 23.95 2.37 -1.39
N ALA A 14 25.23 2.63 -1.71
CA ALA A 14 25.82 3.97 -1.55
C ALA A 14 25.12 5.00 -2.44
N TYR A 15 24.73 4.62 -3.65
CA TYR A 15 23.94 5.47 -4.54
C TYR A 15 22.57 5.82 -3.95
N LEU A 16 21.85 4.83 -3.39
CA LEU A 16 20.55 5.07 -2.76
C LEU A 16 20.65 5.99 -1.54
N LEU A 17 21.74 5.89 -0.76
CA LEU A 17 21.95 6.72 0.43
C LEU A 17 22.18 8.21 0.09
N GLN A 18 22.54 8.58 -1.12
CA GLN A 18 22.66 9.98 -1.54
C GLN A 18 21.31 10.71 -1.50
N TYR A 19 20.21 9.97 -1.62
CA TYR A 19 18.87 10.54 -1.50
C TYR A 19 18.43 10.73 -0.04
N ILE A 20 19.17 10.15 0.94
CA ILE A 20 18.87 10.25 2.35
C ILE A 20 19.74 11.34 2.99
N ASN A 21 19.11 12.45 3.38
CA ASN A 21 19.82 13.50 4.09
C ASN A 21 20.02 13.09 5.55
N ARG A 22 21.27 12.80 5.93
CA ARG A 22 21.65 12.36 7.27
C ARG A 22 21.22 13.35 8.36
N ASP A 23 21.47 14.63 8.13
CA ASP A 23 21.21 15.66 9.15
C ASP A 23 19.71 15.80 9.42
N LYS A 24 18.90 15.67 8.35
CA LYS A 24 17.45 15.68 8.50
C LYS A 24 16.91 14.47 9.25
N ILE A 25 17.47 13.28 9.01
CA ILE A 25 17.09 12.07 9.78
C ILE A 25 17.46 12.23 11.27
N ILE A 26 18.63 12.80 11.55
CA ILE A 26 19.05 13.11 12.95
C ILE A 26 18.12 14.15 13.57
N GLN A 27 17.72 15.17 12.81
CA GLN A 27 16.75 16.16 13.25
C GLN A 27 15.41 15.53 13.62
N ILE A 28 14.84 14.70 12.74
CA ILE A 28 13.59 13.95 12.99
C ILE A 28 13.73 13.11 14.27
N ALA A 29 14.86 12.39 14.42
CA ALA A 29 15.09 11.57 15.59
C ALA A 29 15.13 12.40 16.90
N ARG A 30 15.62 13.63 16.84
CA ARG A 30 15.69 14.54 17.99
C ARG A 30 14.33 15.17 18.28
N GLU A 31 13.62 15.66 17.28
CA GLU A 31 12.32 16.32 17.42
C GLU A 31 11.26 15.37 17.99
N GLY A 32 11.24 14.11 17.56
CA GLY A 32 10.34 13.07 18.08
C GLY A 32 10.87 12.33 19.32
N ASP A 33 12.00 12.74 19.90
CA ASP A 33 12.66 12.07 21.05
C ASP A 33 12.93 10.55 20.80
N TYR A 34 13.08 10.15 19.53
CA TYR A 34 13.26 8.75 19.14
C TYR A 34 14.64 8.18 19.49
N ASP A 35 15.61 9.04 19.80
CA ASP A 35 16.96 8.68 20.22
C ASP A 35 17.20 8.78 21.74
N ARG A 36 16.14 8.96 22.51
CA ARG A 36 16.22 9.02 23.97
C ARG A 36 16.95 7.80 24.53
N TYR A 37 17.90 8.02 25.41
CA TYR A 37 18.78 7.01 26.01
C TYR A 37 19.64 6.20 25.02
N THR A 38 19.78 6.66 23.78
CA THR A 38 20.62 6.00 22.78
C THR A 38 22.05 6.48 22.85
N LYS A 39 23.00 5.56 23.11
CA LYS A 39 24.44 5.90 23.21
C LYS A 39 25.16 5.83 21.86
N LYS A 40 24.97 4.76 21.10
CA LYS A 40 25.74 4.48 19.86
C LYS A 40 24.86 4.19 18.65
N LEU A 41 23.76 3.43 18.80
CA LEU A 41 22.86 3.07 17.71
C LEU A 41 21.75 4.13 17.57
N ASN A 42 22.11 5.31 17.08
CA ASN A 42 21.14 6.39 16.83
C ASN A 42 20.17 6.04 15.69
N GLY A 43 19.13 6.87 15.51
CA GLY A 43 18.07 6.64 14.51
C GLY A 43 18.62 6.51 13.09
N TYR A 44 19.58 7.34 12.70
CA TYR A 44 20.20 7.24 11.37
C TYR A 44 20.91 5.89 11.19
N THR A 45 21.79 5.50 12.13
CA THR A 45 22.50 4.22 12.04
C THR A 45 21.55 3.03 12.03
N HIS A 46 20.46 3.10 12.82
CA HIS A 46 19.42 2.07 12.83
C HIS A 46 18.71 1.97 11.48
N LEU A 47 18.27 3.10 10.92
CA LEU A 47 17.64 3.15 9.60
C LEU A 47 18.55 2.53 8.53
N ILE A 48 19.82 2.95 8.46
CA ILE A 48 20.76 2.44 7.46
C ILE A 48 21.04 0.94 7.65
N THR A 49 21.11 0.47 8.90
CA THR A 49 21.24 -0.97 9.20
C THR A 49 20.05 -1.77 8.67
N LEU A 50 18.82 -1.28 8.85
CA LEU A 50 17.62 -1.97 8.35
C LEU A 50 17.52 -1.90 6.82
N LEU A 51 17.84 -0.75 6.20
CA LEU A 51 17.88 -0.63 4.74
C LEU A 51 18.93 -1.58 4.12
N PHE A 52 20.10 -1.67 4.74
CA PHE A 52 21.13 -2.62 4.32
C PHE A 52 20.61 -4.07 4.39
N ALA A 53 19.94 -4.41 5.49
CA ALA A 53 19.35 -5.74 5.68
C ALA A 53 18.34 -6.09 4.59
N VAL A 54 17.41 -5.18 4.28
CA VAL A 54 16.40 -5.37 3.23
C VAL A 54 17.05 -5.54 1.86
N LEU A 55 18.02 -4.69 1.51
CA LEU A 55 18.67 -4.73 0.19
C LEU A 55 19.57 -5.98 0.00
N LYS A 56 20.08 -6.54 1.09
CA LYS A 56 20.87 -7.78 1.07
C LYS A 56 20.00 -9.04 1.22
N GLY A 57 18.72 -8.90 1.50
CA GLY A 57 17.79 -10.02 1.72
C GLY A 57 18.08 -10.81 3.00
N TYR A 58 18.61 -10.15 4.06
CA TYR A 58 18.89 -10.83 5.33
C TYR A 58 17.60 -11.07 6.12
N ASN A 59 17.44 -12.30 6.62
CA ASN A 59 16.22 -12.74 7.29
C ASN A 59 16.34 -12.79 8.82
N SER A 60 17.49 -12.51 9.38
CA SER A 60 17.71 -12.54 10.82
C SER A 60 18.67 -11.45 11.30
N LEU A 61 18.47 -11.01 12.55
CA LEU A 61 19.37 -10.02 13.18
C LEU A 61 20.82 -10.50 13.20
N ARG A 62 21.05 -11.82 13.25
CA ARG A 62 22.39 -12.40 13.24
C ARG A 62 23.04 -12.23 11.86
N GLU A 63 22.31 -12.52 10.78
CA GLU A 63 22.79 -12.31 9.40
C GLU A 63 23.11 -10.85 9.14
N ILE A 64 22.23 -9.93 9.60
CA ILE A 64 22.44 -8.48 9.47
C ILE A 64 23.79 -8.07 10.08
N ILE A 65 24.03 -8.47 11.32
CA ILE A 65 25.27 -8.10 12.05
C ILE A 65 26.50 -8.72 11.37
N MET A 66 26.43 -9.99 11.02
CA MET A 66 27.53 -10.67 10.33
C MET A 66 27.82 -10.06 8.95
N GLY A 67 26.79 -9.74 8.19
CA GLY A 67 26.94 -9.06 6.91
C GLY A 67 27.56 -7.67 7.03
N MET A 68 27.15 -6.90 8.02
CA MET A 68 27.75 -5.58 8.30
C MET A 68 29.21 -5.67 8.75
N ILE A 69 29.55 -6.66 9.56
CA ILE A 69 30.97 -6.90 9.96
C ILE A 69 31.81 -7.28 8.75
N GLY A 70 31.29 -8.16 7.88
CA GLY A 70 31.99 -8.57 6.65
C GLY A 70 32.21 -7.42 5.65
N GLU A 71 31.42 -6.38 5.71
CA GLU A 71 31.51 -5.20 4.85
C GLU A 71 31.89 -3.92 5.62
N VAL A 72 32.53 -4.03 6.80
CA VAL A 72 32.80 -2.91 7.71
C VAL A 72 33.47 -1.72 7.01
N ASN A 73 34.48 -1.99 6.17
CA ASN A 73 35.19 -0.95 5.43
C ASN A 73 34.30 -0.20 4.44
N LYS A 74 33.26 -0.86 3.91
CA LYS A 74 32.29 -0.23 2.99
C LYS A 74 31.25 0.54 3.74
N VAL A 75 30.77 0.06 4.89
CA VAL A 75 29.74 0.74 5.68
C VAL A 75 30.30 1.97 6.41
N GLU A 76 31.59 2.03 6.68
CA GLU A 76 32.24 3.20 7.28
C GLU A 76 32.12 4.43 6.35
N HIS A 77 32.26 4.26 5.03
CA HIS A 77 32.04 5.32 4.04
C HIS A 77 30.62 5.87 4.05
N LEU A 78 29.66 5.12 4.60
CA LEU A 78 28.27 5.54 4.76
C LEU A 78 28.02 6.29 6.07
N GLY A 79 29.09 6.60 6.80
CA GLY A 79 29.02 7.28 8.09
C GLY A 79 28.66 6.36 9.26
N ILE A 80 28.68 5.03 9.07
CA ILE A 80 28.45 4.05 10.12
C ILE A 80 29.81 3.69 10.74
N LYS A 81 30.12 4.34 11.85
CA LYS A 81 31.38 4.10 12.62
C LYS A 81 31.29 2.94 13.61
N TYR A 82 30.10 2.33 13.74
CA TYR A 82 29.86 1.32 14.74
C TYR A 82 28.84 0.29 14.24
N VAL A 83 29.25 -0.97 14.21
CA VAL A 83 28.34 -2.09 13.98
C VAL A 83 27.78 -2.54 15.33
N ALA A 84 26.47 -2.47 15.48
CA ALA A 84 25.79 -2.83 16.71
C ALA A 84 25.92 -4.32 17.03
N ARG A 85 25.85 -4.68 18.31
CA ARG A 85 25.65 -6.08 18.71
C ARG A 85 24.20 -6.51 18.41
N ARG A 86 23.98 -7.81 18.21
CA ARG A 86 22.63 -8.37 17.98
C ARG A 86 21.61 -7.93 19.04
N SER A 87 22.01 -7.98 20.33
CA SER A 87 21.15 -7.53 21.43
C SER A 87 20.78 -6.05 21.36
N THR A 88 21.75 -5.21 21.00
CA THR A 88 21.53 -3.76 20.84
C THR A 88 20.58 -3.46 19.67
N LEU A 89 20.71 -4.18 18.55
CA LEU A 89 19.79 -4.04 17.41
C LEU A 89 18.40 -4.54 17.77
N ALA A 90 18.28 -5.67 18.48
CA ALA A 90 17.01 -6.19 18.96
C ALA A 90 16.31 -5.20 19.91
N GLU A 91 17.04 -4.62 20.84
CA GLU A 91 16.52 -3.62 21.77
C GLU A 91 16.08 -2.35 21.03
N ALA A 92 16.85 -1.88 20.05
CA ALA A 92 16.47 -0.74 19.23
C ALA A 92 15.18 -0.98 18.44
N ASN A 93 14.99 -2.18 17.88
CA ASN A 93 13.75 -2.57 17.19
C ASN A 93 12.55 -2.59 18.15
N ASN A 94 12.72 -3.00 19.39
CA ASN A 94 11.63 -3.05 20.35
C ASN A 94 11.27 -1.68 20.92
N ARG A 95 12.25 -0.80 21.07
CA ARG A 95 12.08 0.47 21.79
C ARG A 95 11.74 1.65 20.87
N ARG A 96 12.32 1.70 19.67
CA ARG A 96 12.08 2.84 18.77
C ARG A 96 10.69 2.78 18.19
N SER A 97 9.92 3.88 18.33
CA SER A 97 8.57 3.98 17.79
C SER A 97 8.56 3.77 16.27
N PRO A 98 7.56 3.08 15.72
CA PRO A 98 7.31 3.03 14.27
C PRO A 98 7.16 4.41 13.64
N ASP A 99 6.64 5.40 14.39
CA ASP A 99 6.42 6.77 13.93
C ASP A 99 7.71 7.41 13.38
N PHE A 100 8.87 7.05 13.95
CA PHE A 100 10.17 7.49 13.45
C PHE A 100 10.36 7.12 11.96
N PHE A 101 10.03 5.88 11.60
CA PHE A 101 10.17 5.40 10.22
C PHE A 101 9.07 5.98 9.32
N GLU A 102 7.89 6.21 9.86
CA GLU A 102 6.78 6.84 9.15
C GLU A 102 7.11 8.29 8.78
N GLU A 103 7.60 9.08 9.72
CA GLU A 103 8.01 10.46 9.48
C GLU A 103 9.13 10.55 8.42
N ILE A 104 10.11 9.64 8.47
CA ILE A 104 11.17 9.54 7.46
C ILE A 104 10.58 9.20 6.10
N TYR A 105 9.66 8.24 6.04
CA TYR A 105 9.01 7.84 4.80
C TYR A 105 8.31 9.04 4.14
N PHE A 106 7.49 9.76 4.88
CA PHE A 106 6.79 10.93 4.35
C PHE A 106 7.73 12.09 4.01
N TYR A 107 8.82 12.27 4.74
CA TYR A 107 9.86 13.22 4.37
C TYR A 107 10.49 12.85 3.03
N LEU A 108 10.89 11.60 2.84
CA LEU A 108 11.48 11.12 1.59
C LEU A 108 10.48 11.18 0.43
N LEU A 109 9.24 10.79 0.66
CA LEU A 109 8.18 10.87 -0.34
C LEU A 109 8.00 12.30 -0.88
N ARG A 110 7.91 13.29 0.02
CA ARG A 110 7.82 14.71 -0.39
C ARG A 110 9.06 15.18 -1.12
N ARG A 111 10.26 14.83 -0.63
CA ARG A 111 11.52 15.22 -1.23
C ARG A 111 11.74 14.65 -2.62
N LEU A 112 11.36 13.40 -2.82
CA LEU A 112 11.59 12.65 -4.06
C LEU A 112 10.39 12.70 -5.02
N GLN A 113 9.37 13.47 -4.69
CA GLN A 113 8.14 13.54 -5.49
C GLN A 113 8.40 13.94 -6.95
N SER A 114 9.39 14.79 -7.20
CA SER A 114 9.78 15.16 -8.57
C SER A 114 10.43 14.04 -9.38
N LEU A 115 10.90 12.99 -8.72
CA LEU A 115 11.49 11.80 -9.35
C LEU A 115 10.46 10.68 -9.58
N LEU A 116 9.27 10.81 -8.96
CA LEU A 116 8.19 9.87 -9.18
C LEU A 116 7.57 10.13 -10.57
N PRO A 117 7.05 9.08 -11.23
CA PRO A 117 6.32 9.24 -12.48
C PRO A 117 5.24 10.31 -12.31
N ASP A 118 5.29 11.32 -13.16
CA ASP A 118 4.32 12.41 -13.11
C ASP A 118 3.03 11.97 -13.82
N SER A 119 1.91 12.17 -13.15
CA SER A 119 0.58 12.04 -13.71
C SER A 119 0.34 12.98 -14.92
N ARG A 120 1.24 13.94 -15.15
CA ARG A 120 1.21 14.88 -16.27
C ARG A 120 1.76 14.27 -17.57
N SER A 121 2.56 13.22 -17.49
CA SER A 121 3.01 12.49 -18.69
C SER A 121 1.80 11.73 -19.27
N GLY A 122 1.27 12.23 -20.37
CA GLY A 122 -0.03 11.98 -20.98
C GLY A 122 -0.42 10.55 -21.36
N HIS A 123 0.15 9.53 -20.75
CA HIS A 123 -0.18 8.13 -21.01
C HIS A 123 -1.16 7.51 -19.98
N ASP A 124 -1.43 8.14 -18.83
CA ASP A 124 -2.44 7.63 -17.91
C ASP A 124 -3.79 8.32 -18.13
N LEU A 125 -4.69 7.57 -18.74
CA LEU A 125 -6.08 7.98 -19.00
C LEU A 125 -6.89 8.21 -17.71
N ILE A 126 -6.38 7.76 -16.56
CA ILE A 126 -7.09 7.78 -15.28
C ILE A 126 -6.30 8.60 -14.28
N LYS A 127 -6.61 9.90 -14.21
CA LYS A 127 -6.01 10.80 -13.21
C LYS A 127 -6.70 10.68 -11.85
N GLY A 128 -5.92 10.82 -10.77
CA GLY A 128 -6.46 10.80 -9.42
C GLY A 128 -6.97 9.44 -8.96
N LEU A 129 -6.45 8.35 -9.52
CA LEU A 129 -6.79 7.00 -9.11
C LEU A 129 -5.98 6.58 -7.88
N TYR A 130 -6.69 6.22 -6.83
CA TYR A 130 -6.15 5.59 -5.63
C TYR A 130 -6.56 4.11 -5.60
N ILE A 131 -5.63 3.26 -5.23
CA ILE A 131 -5.87 1.82 -5.09
C ILE A 131 -5.71 1.45 -3.63
N ILE A 132 -6.72 0.81 -3.07
CA ILE A 132 -6.75 0.36 -1.68
C ILE A 132 -6.75 -1.16 -1.65
N ASP A 133 -5.82 -1.73 -0.91
CA ASP A 133 -5.79 -3.16 -0.63
C ASP A 133 -5.10 -3.44 0.70
N SER A 134 -5.17 -4.67 1.16
CA SER A 134 -4.49 -5.11 2.36
C SER A 134 -3.71 -6.39 2.12
N THR A 135 -2.59 -6.49 2.81
CA THR A 135 -1.81 -7.72 2.83
C THR A 135 -1.60 -8.17 4.26
N THR A 136 -1.56 -9.49 4.48
CA THR A 136 -1.23 -10.06 5.78
C THR A 136 0.23 -10.44 5.81
N ILE A 137 0.96 -9.95 6.81
CA ILE A 137 2.31 -10.35 7.13
C ILE A 137 2.20 -11.38 8.27
N PRO A 138 2.53 -12.66 8.02
CA PRO A 138 2.53 -13.68 9.05
C PRO A 138 3.65 -13.40 10.04
N LEU A 139 3.35 -13.44 11.33
CA LEU A 139 4.34 -13.36 12.40
C LEU A 139 4.54 -14.76 12.97
N PHE A 140 5.76 -15.03 13.43
CA PHE A 140 6.09 -16.31 14.06
C PHE A 140 5.17 -16.56 15.26
N GLY A 141 4.63 -17.78 15.35
CA GLY A 141 3.50 -18.14 16.23
C GLY A 141 3.65 -17.87 17.73
N ASP A 142 4.89 -17.58 18.20
CA ASP A 142 5.16 -17.31 19.60
C ASP A 142 5.06 -15.83 19.99
N ILE A 143 5.08 -14.90 19.02
CA ILE A 143 5.16 -13.46 19.31
C ILE A 143 3.79 -12.84 19.56
N LEU A 144 2.70 -13.40 19.01
CA LEU A 144 1.36 -12.82 19.13
C LEU A 144 0.28 -13.91 19.33
N LYS A 145 0.34 -14.58 20.47
CA LYS A 145 -0.80 -15.41 20.94
C LYS A 145 -2.00 -14.48 21.17
N GLY A 146 -2.89 -14.37 20.21
CA GLY A 146 -4.14 -13.59 20.34
C GLY A 146 -4.48 -12.66 19.18
N VAL A 147 -3.54 -12.30 18.31
CA VAL A 147 -3.74 -11.34 17.20
C VAL A 147 -3.96 -12.03 15.85
N GLY A 148 -4.08 -13.35 15.82
CA GLY A 148 -4.19 -14.13 14.61
C GLY A 148 -5.59 -14.57 14.25
N ARG A 149 -5.87 -14.68 12.95
CA ARG A 149 -7.04 -15.37 12.42
C ARG A 149 -6.92 -16.87 12.73
N THR A 150 -7.97 -17.51 13.22
CA THR A 150 -8.04 -18.97 13.32
C THR A 150 -8.28 -19.51 11.90
N PRO A 151 -7.32 -20.19 11.26
CA PRO A 151 -7.58 -20.85 9.99
C PRO A 151 -8.50 -22.05 10.23
N ASN A 152 -9.17 -22.53 9.18
CA ASN A 152 -9.99 -23.75 9.22
C ASN A 152 -9.23 -24.99 9.73
N SER A 153 -7.90 -24.93 9.78
CA SER A 153 -7.00 -25.99 10.32
C SER A 153 -6.77 -25.92 11.83
N GLY A 154 -7.44 -25.05 12.58
CA GLY A 154 -7.38 -24.98 14.05
C GLY A 154 -6.11 -24.40 14.66
N ARG A 155 -5.06 -24.11 13.90
CA ARG A 155 -3.84 -23.48 14.40
C ARG A 155 -3.91 -21.97 14.28
N ARG A 156 -3.87 -21.26 15.41
CA ARG A 156 -3.80 -19.78 15.43
C ARG A 156 -2.45 -19.33 14.88
N LYS A 157 -2.47 -18.63 13.74
CA LYS A 157 -1.29 -17.96 13.20
C LYS A 157 -1.40 -16.49 13.54
N GLY A 158 -0.45 -15.97 14.32
CA GLY A 158 -0.31 -14.53 14.54
C GLY A 158 0.02 -13.81 13.23
N GLY A 159 -0.51 -12.62 13.06
CA GLY A 159 -0.20 -11.80 11.91
C GLY A 159 -0.65 -10.36 12.09
N VAL A 160 -0.03 -9.47 11.35
CA VAL A 160 -0.47 -8.09 11.17
C VAL A 160 -1.03 -7.91 9.77
N LYS A 161 -2.07 -7.12 9.66
CA LYS A 161 -2.67 -6.73 8.40
C LYS A 161 -2.22 -5.31 8.06
N VAL A 162 -1.60 -5.17 6.91
CA VAL A 162 -1.12 -3.88 6.40
C VAL A 162 -2.09 -3.43 5.32
N HIS A 163 -2.83 -2.37 5.62
CA HIS A 163 -3.71 -1.70 4.68
C HIS A 163 -2.92 -0.58 4.00
N THR A 164 -2.92 -0.58 2.70
CA THR A 164 -2.14 0.37 1.92
C THR A 164 -3.01 1.08 0.91
N VAL A 165 -2.82 2.38 0.81
CA VAL A 165 -3.36 3.20 -0.28
C VAL A 165 -2.20 3.65 -1.15
N ILE A 166 -2.24 3.33 -2.42
CA ILE A 166 -1.29 3.84 -3.40
C ILE A 166 -1.99 4.79 -4.37
N ARG A 167 -1.27 5.78 -4.86
CA ARG A 167 -1.68 6.54 -6.03
C ARG A 167 -1.19 5.78 -7.25
N ALA A 168 -2.11 5.41 -8.15
CA ALA A 168 -1.81 4.51 -9.27
C ALA A 168 -0.70 5.06 -10.19
N GLU A 169 -0.68 6.36 -10.40
CA GLU A 169 0.31 7.06 -11.25
C GLU A 169 1.73 6.97 -10.67
N GLU A 170 1.86 7.00 -9.36
CA GLU A 170 3.15 7.05 -8.65
C GLU A 170 3.64 5.65 -8.24
N GLY A 171 2.72 4.71 -8.05
CA GLY A 171 3.02 3.34 -7.63
C GLY A 171 3.59 3.19 -6.21
N VAL A 172 3.55 4.26 -5.40
CA VAL A 172 4.09 4.28 -4.04
C VAL A 172 2.98 4.44 -3.00
N PRO A 173 3.15 3.90 -1.77
CA PRO A 173 2.21 4.07 -0.69
C PRO A 173 2.02 5.55 -0.31
N ARG A 174 0.78 5.99 -0.24
CA ARG A 174 0.38 7.31 0.29
C ARG A 174 -0.09 7.21 1.73
N LEU A 175 -0.68 6.08 2.07
CA LEU A 175 -1.10 5.77 3.42
C LEU A 175 -0.82 4.30 3.71
N VAL A 176 -0.32 4.03 4.89
CA VAL A 176 -0.11 2.67 5.41
C VAL A 176 -0.71 2.62 6.81
N ASN A 177 -1.63 1.70 7.03
CA ASN A 177 -2.23 1.46 8.34
C ASN A 177 -2.03 0.00 8.73
N ILE A 178 -1.46 -0.23 9.90
CA ILE A 178 -1.16 -1.55 10.42
C ILE A 178 -2.19 -1.92 11.48
N THR A 179 -2.88 -3.03 11.28
CA THR A 179 -3.90 -3.53 12.20
C THR A 179 -3.66 -5.00 12.53
N ALA A 180 -4.36 -5.49 13.55
CA ALA A 180 -4.40 -6.94 13.79
C ALA A 180 -4.98 -7.67 12.58
N ALA A 181 -4.46 -8.89 12.28
CA ALA A 181 -4.93 -9.69 11.15
C ALA A 181 -6.44 -10.03 11.20
N THR A 182 -7.06 -9.89 12.37
CA THR A 182 -8.50 -10.09 12.60
C THR A 182 -9.35 -8.88 12.21
N THR A 183 -8.74 -7.72 11.96
CA THR A 183 -9.48 -6.49 11.63
C THR A 183 -10.07 -6.61 10.23
N HIS A 184 -11.37 -6.33 10.12
CA HIS A 184 -12.07 -6.31 8.84
C HIS A 184 -11.71 -5.07 8.02
N ASP A 185 -11.53 -5.23 6.71
CA ASP A 185 -11.21 -4.16 5.76
C ASP A 185 -12.26 -3.03 5.76
N ALA A 186 -13.52 -3.37 6.04
CA ALA A 186 -14.62 -2.41 6.08
C ALA A 186 -14.51 -1.32 7.18
N LYS A 187 -13.56 -1.43 8.12
CA LYS A 187 -13.36 -0.42 9.18
C LYS A 187 -12.54 0.80 8.74
N LEU A 188 -12.09 0.83 7.50
CA LEU A 188 -11.15 1.86 7.02
C LEU A 188 -11.85 3.09 6.41
N MET A 189 -12.99 3.49 6.99
CA MET A 189 -13.71 4.71 6.59
C MET A 189 -12.84 5.98 6.69
N SER A 190 -11.94 6.02 7.68
CA SER A 190 -11.02 7.15 7.88
C SER A 190 -10.11 7.43 6.67
N LEU A 191 -9.88 6.44 5.80
CA LEU A 191 -9.08 6.63 4.59
C LEU A 191 -9.70 7.63 3.60
N LEU A 192 -11.03 7.80 3.63
CA LEU A 192 -11.72 8.79 2.79
C LEU A 192 -11.40 10.22 3.18
N ASN A 193 -11.02 10.45 4.45
CA ASN A 193 -10.78 11.80 4.96
C ASN A 193 -9.60 12.49 4.28
N ASP A 194 -8.62 11.70 3.85
CA ASP A 194 -7.37 12.20 3.28
C ASP A 194 -7.39 12.30 1.74
N LEU A 195 -8.51 11.89 1.11
CA LEU A 195 -8.64 11.90 -0.34
C LEU A 195 -9.30 13.19 -0.85
N PRO A 196 -8.72 13.83 -1.88
CA PRO A 196 -9.31 14.99 -2.51
C PRO A 196 -10.67 14.67 -3.16
N LYS A 197 -11.56 15.66 -3.18
CA LYS A 197 -12.78 15.62 -3.99
C LYS A 197 -12.44 15.32 -5.47
N GLY A 198 -13.26 14.52 -6.13
CA GLY A 198 -13.03 14.09 -7.51
C GLY A 198 -12.05 12.91 -7.64
N SER A 199 -11.51 12.39 -6.53
CA SER A 199 -10.69 11.18 -6.55
C SER A 199 -11.46 9.96 -6.99
N ILE A 200 -10.74 8.99 -7.56
CA ILE A 200 -11.28 7.67 -7.91
C ILE A 200 -10.61 6.64 -7.00
N ILE A 201 -11.38 5.71 -6.45
CA ILE A 201 -10.88 4.63 -5.58
C ILE A 201 -11.18 3.28 -6.22
N ALA A 202 -10.15 2.48 -6.48
CA ALA A 202 -10.29 1.06 -6.79
C ALA A 202 -9.96 0.20 -5.56
N MET A 203 -10.86 -0.70 -5.17
CA MET A 203 -10.70 -1.51 -3.97
C MET A 203 -11.22 -2.93 -4.13
N ASP A 204 -10.71 -3.87 -3.31
CA ASP A 204 -11.24 -5.23 -3.29
C ASP A 204 -12.61 -5.30 -2.61
N ARG A 205 -13.37 -6.36 -2.92
CA ARG A 205 -14.70 -6.62 -2.33
C ARG A 205 -14.71 -6.74 -0.80
N GLY A 206 -13.56 -6.97 -0.18
CA GLY A 206 -13.41 -6.97 1.27
C GLY A 206 -13.80 -5.64 1.92
N TYR A 207 -13.61 -4.54 1.19
CA TYR A 207 -13.92 -3.18 1.61
C TYR A 207 -15.39 -2.78 1.40
N ASN A 208 -16.22 -3.64 0.80
CA ASN A 208 -17.64 -3.31 0.54
C ASN A 208 -18.40 -3.08 1.84
N ASN A 209 -18.76 -1.82 2.04
CA ASN A 209 -19.56 -1.31 3.15
C ASN A 209 -20.50 -0.23 2.61
N TYR A 210 -21.80 -0.34 2.91
CA TYR A 210 -22.80 0.59 2.37
C TYR A 210 -22.65 2.00 2.94
N SER A 211 -22.23 2.13 4.20
CA SER A 211 -21.89 3.44 4.77
C SER A 211 -20.71 4.09 4.04
N PHE A 212 -19.69 3.30 3.65
CA PHE A 212 -18.58 3.78 2.84
C PHE A 212 -19.06 4.26 1.46
N PHE A 213 -19.95 3.51 0.79
CA PHE A 213 -20.46 3.91 -0.51
C PHE A 213 -21.23 5.23 -0.46
N ARG A 214 -22.05 5.42 0.59
CA ARG A 214 -22.76 6.66 0.83
C ARG A 214 -21.79 7.82 1.07
N GLU A 215 -20.86 7.68 2.01
CA GLU A 215 -19.91 8.73 2.35
C GLU A 215 -19.01 9.09 1.16
N ALA A 216 -18.54 8.12 0.39
CA ALA A 216 -17.78 8.37 -0.82
C ALA A 216 -18.59 9.19 -1.83
N THR A 217 -19.88 8.88 -1.98
CA THR A 217 -20.78 9.62 -2.88
C THR A 217 -21.03 11.05 -2.39
N GLU A 218 -21.27 11.24 -1.10
CA GLU A 218 -21.47 12.56 -0.47
C GLU A 218 -20.22 13.45 -0.61
N ARG A 219 -19.03 12.84 -0.60
CA ARG A 219 -17.74 13.54 -0.76
C ARG A 219 -17.32 13.70 -2.22
N GLU A 220 -18.16 13.31 -3.17
CA GLU A 220 -17.83 13.30 -4.60
C GLU A 220 -16.56 12.50 -4.94
N ILE A 221 -16.38 11.37 -4.25
CA ILE A 221 -15.32 10.41 -4.53
C ILE A 221 -15.93 9.23 -5.29
N THR A 222 -15.41 8.94 -6.47
CA THR A 222 -15.82 7.77 -7.26
C THR A 222 -15.21 6.51 -6.67
N PHE A 223 -16.01 5.48 -6.40
CA PHE A 223 -15.48 4.17 -6.05
C PHE A 223 -15.73 3.14 -7.15
N VAL A 224 -14.83 2.17 -7.27
CA VAL A 224 -14.98 0.98 -8.10
C VAL A 224 -14.54 -0.23 -7.31
N THR A 225 -15.44 -1.20 -7.15
CA THR A 225 -15.17 -2.43 -6.40
C THR A 225 -15.87 -3.63 -7.02
N LYS A 226 -15.46 -4.84 -6.67
CA LYS A 226 -16.15 -6.06 -7.05
C LYS A 226 -17.33 -6.34 -6.13
N ALA A 227 -18.47 -6.72 -6.66
CA ALA A 227 -19.66 -7.09 -5.87
C ALA A 227 -19.40 -8.34 -5.01
N LYS A 228 -20.05 -8.41 -3.84
CA LYS A 228 -20.14 -9.65 -3.04
C LYS A 228 -21.24 -10.55 -3.59
N ASN A 229 -21.03 -11.85 -3.60
CA ASN A 229 -21.99 -12.81 -4.16
C ASN A 229 -23.34 -12.84 -3.42
N ASN A 230 -23.33 -12.50 -2.13
CA ASN A 230 -24.51 -12.54 -1.24
C ASN A 230 -25.14 -11.17 -1.01
N MET A 231 -24.89 -10.22 -1.93
CA MET A 231 -25.40 -8.87 -1.81
C MET A 231 -26.90 -8.82 -2.09
N ARG A 232 -27.65 -8.11 -1.25
CA ARG A 232 -29.10 -7.86 -1.46
C ARG A 232 -29.27 -6.46 -2.03
N TYR A 233 -30.04 -6.35 -3.09
CA TYR A 233 -30.30 -5.07 -3.77
C TYR A 233 -31.67 -5.09 -4.47
N ARG A 234 -32.20 -3.90 -4.76
CA ARG A 234 -33.35 -3.71 -5.62
C ARG A 234 -32.89 -3.12 -6.96
N THR A 235 -33.25 -3.75 -8.04
CA THR A 235 -32.95 -3.24 -9.39
C THR A 235 -33.89 -2.09 -9.72
N LEU A 236 -33.35 -0.99 -10.23
CA LEU A 236 -34.06 0.18 -10.69
C LEU A 236 -34.19 0.21 -12.21
N SER A 237 -33.09 -0.10 -12.90
CA SER A 237 -33.04 -0.18 -14.36
C SER A 237 -32.03 -1.24 -14.82
N VAL A 238 -32.20 -1.72 -16.05
CA VAL A 238 -31.28 -2.67 -16.70
C VAL A 238 -31.10 -2.22 -18.15
N GLN A 239 -29.86 -2.19 -18.59
CA GLN A 239 -29.50 -1.94 -19.99
C GLN A 239 -28.32 -2.79 -20.42
N THR A 240 -28.21 -3.06 -21.71
CA THR A 240 -27.06 -3.73 -22.32
C THR A 240 -26.27 -2.70 -23.12
N VAL A 241 -24.96 -2.65 -22.89
CA VAL A 241 -24.03 -1.76 -23.59
C VAL A 241 -22.98 -2.61 -24.28
N ILE A 242 -22.79 -2.39 -25.57
CA ILE A 242 -21.75 -3.06 -26.35
C ILE A 242 -20.62 -2.08 -26.58
N ASP A 243 -19.41 -2.50 -26.25
CA ASP A 243 -18.19 -1.75 -26.54
C ASP A 243 -17.73 -2.10 -27.98
N GLU A 244 -18.10 -1.25 -28.90
CA GLU A 244 -17.77 -1.42 -30.35
C GLU A 244 -16.27 -1.23 -30.64
N GLU A 245 -15.54 -0.51 -29.76
CA GLU A 245 -14.10 -0.28 -29.91
C GLU A 245 -13.28 -1.48 -29.43
N SER A 246 -13.88 -2.35 -28.63
CA SER A 246 -13.24 -3.57 -28.15
C SER A 246 -13.10 -4.59 -29.31
N PRO A 247 -11.90 -5.21 -29.49
CA PRO A 247 -11.68 -6.22 -30.54
C PRO A 247 -12.68 -7.38 -30.53
N GLN A 248 -13.28 -7.67 -29.37
CA GLN A 248 -14.23 -8.77 -29.15
C GLN A 248 -15.67 -8.28 -29.00
N LYS A 249 -15.93 -6.97 -29.23
CA LYS A 249 -17.24 -6.35 -29.02
C LYS A 249 -17.81 -6.70 -27.63
N GLN A 250 -17.06 -6.37 -26.62
CA GLN A 250 -17.38 -6.73 -25.23
C GLN A 250 -18.78 -6.24 -24.85
N CYS A 251 -19.61 -7.16 -24.40
CA CYS A 251 -20.95 -6.87 -23.92
C CYS A 251 -20.97 -6.66 -22.41
N TYR A 252 -21.59 -5.57 -21.98
CA TYR A 252 -21.78 -5.20 -20.57
C TYR A 252 -23.27 -5.16 -20.25
N GLU A 253 -23.67 -5.87 -19.19
CA GLU A 253 -24.98 -5.67 -18.59
C GLU A 253 -24.82 -4.64 -17.48
N VAL A 254 -25.52 -3.54 -17.60
CA VAL A 254 -25.47 -2.41 -16.66
C VAL A 254 -26.83 -2.31 -15.95
N ARG A 255 -26.79 -2.30 -14.64
CA ARG A 255 -27.96 -2.15 -13.78
C ARG A 255 -27.77 -0.98 -12.82
N ASP A 256 -28.74 -0.10 -12.74
CA ASP A 256 -28.84 0.81 -11.60
C ASP A 256 -29.55 0.06 -10.49
N ILE A 257 -28.95 0.03 -9.32
CA ILE A 257 -29.47 -0.70 -8.18
C ILE A 257 -29.53 0.17 -6.95
N LEU A 258 -30.41 -0.17 -6.04
CA LEU A 258 -30.53 0.42 -4.72
C LEU A 258 -30.05 -0.57 -3.67
N LEU A 259 -29.06 -0.18 -2.90
CA LEU A 259 -28.59 -0.91 -1.74
C LEU A 259 -29.23 -0.31 -0.48
N VAL A 260 -29.61 -1.17 0.44
CA VAL A 260 -30.20 -0.76 1.72
C VAL A 260 -29.35 -1.32 2.84
N ASP A 261 -28.88 -0.47 3.74
CA ASP A 261 -28.08 -0.89 4.89
C ASP A 261 -28.99 -1.41 6.04
N LYS A 262 -28.35 -1.80 7.15
CA LYS A 262 -29.06 -2.30 8.33
C LYS A 262 -29.94 -1.22 8.99
N ASP A 263 -29.57 0.03 8.84
CA ASP A 263 -30.23 1.20 9.38
C ASP A 263 -31.27 1.78 8.41
N LYS A 264 -31.60 1.01 7.34
CA LYS A 264 -32.53 1.38 6.27
C LYS A 264 -32.10 2.58 5.42
N ASN A 265 -30.85 2.99 5.48
CA ASN A 265 -30.34 4.03 4.58
C ASN A 265 -30.16 3.44 3.18
N GLU A 266 -30.60 4.19 2.19
CA GLU A 266 -30.53 3.81 0.80
C GLU A 266 -29.30 4.46 0.12
N VAL A 267 -28.62 3.69 -0.72
CA VAL A 267 -27.57 4.21 -1.61
C VAL A 267 -27.76 3.66 -3.02
N LYS A 268 -27.87 4.56 -3.98
CA LYS A 268 -27.95 4.20 -5.40
C LYS A 268 -26.55 3.94 -5.93
N VAL A 269 -26.33 2.79 -6.54
CA VAL A 269 -25.08 2.41 -7.18
C VAL A 269 -25.35 1.78 -8.54
N ARG A 270 -24.35 1.84 -9.42
CA ARG A 270 -24.33 1.20 -10.72
C ARG A 270 -23.61 -0.13 -10.61
N MET A 271 -24.22 -1.19 -11.09
CA MET A 271 -23.66 -2.54 -11.20
C MET A 271 -23.35 -2.82 -12.66
N ILE A 272 -22.13 -3.24 -12.95
CA ILE A 272 -21.64 -3.55 -14.30
C ILE A 272 -21.19 -5.00 -14.32
N SER A 273 -21.82 -5.83 -15.13
CA SER A 273 -21.51 -7.24 -15.27
C SER A 273 -20.97 -7.54 -16.66
N TYR A 274 -19.86 -8.25 -16.76
CA TYR A 274 -19.27 -8.68 -18.02
C TYR A 274 -18.52 -9.99 -17.89
N GLN A 275 -18.33 -10.66 -19.02
CA GLN A 275 -17.57 -11.91 -19.10
C GLN A 275 -16.16 -11.63 -19.58
N GLU A 276 -15.14 -11.96 -18.75
CA GLU A 276 -13.75 -11.92 -19.23
C GLU A 276 -13.47 -13.11 -20.16
N PRO A 277 -12.69 -12.90 -21.23
CA PRO A 277 -12.25 -14.00 -22.07
C PRO A 277 -11.53 -15.08 -21.25
N ASN A 278 -11.84 -16.33 -21.52
CA ASN A 278 -11.20 -17.49 -20.89
C ASN A 278 -11.41 -17.64 -19.36
N LYS A 279 -12.34 -16.91 -18.75
CA LYS A 279 -12.71 -17.10 -17.34
C LYS A 279 -14.15 -17.60 -17.24
N PRO A 280 -14.43 -18.61 -16.39
CA PRO A 280 -15.77 -19.19 -16.27
C PRO A 280 -16.78 -18.26 -15.60
N ASN A 281 -16.33 -17.34 -14.76
CA ASN A 281 -17.19 -16.50 -13.95
C ASN A 281 -17.29 -15.07 -14.49
N LYS A 282 -18.52 -14.52 -14.52
CA LYS A 282 -18.73 -13.10 -14.77
C LYS A 282 -18.05 -12.23 -13.73
N VAL A 283 -17.46 -11.13 -14.17
CA VAL A 283 -17.04 -10.04 -13.29
C VAL A 283 -18.23 -9.15 -13.03
N VAL A 284 -18.47 -8.81 -11.78
CA VAL A 284 -19.54 -7.89 -11.37
C VAL A 284 -18.92 -6.76 -10.56
N LEU A 285 -18.96 -5.56 -11.09
CA LEU A 285 -18.41 -4.35 -10.48
C LEU A 285 -19.54 -3.46 -9.95
N LEU A 286 -19.22 -2.68 -8.92
CA LEU A 286 -20.06 -1.65 -8.33
C LEU A 286 -19.34 -0.30 -8.39
N THR A 287 -20.09 0.75 -8.70
CA THR A 287 -19.59 2.13 -8.72
C THR A 287 -20.72 3.13 -8.46
N ASN A 288 -20.38 4.31 -7.98
CA ASN A 288 -21.28 5.47 -7.94
C ASN A 288 -21.12 6.39 -9.17
N ASN A 289 -20.35 5.97 -10.16
CA ASN A 289 -20.19 6.71 -11.41
C ASN A 289 -21.21 6.20 -12.46
N PHE A 290 -22.17 7.05 -12.79
CA PHE A 290 -23.25 6.75 -13.74
C PHE A 290 -22.97 7.26 -15.15
N GLU A 291 -21.93 8.07 -15.34
CA GLU A 291 -21.64 8.77 -16.59
C GLU A 291 -20.62 8.03 -17.45
N SER A 292 -19.57 7.49 -16.83
CA SER A 292 -18.48 6.83 -17.54
C SER A 292 -18.93 5.54 -18.23
N SER A 293 -18.25 5.18 -19.33
CA SER A 293 -18.51 3.92 -20.03
C SER A 293 -18.20 2.71 -19.14
N PRO A 294 -18.92 1.59 -19.31
CA PRO A 294 -18.65 0.35 -18.58
C PRO A 294 -17.22 -0.15 -18.79
N ALA A 295 -16.66 0.01 -19.97
CA ALA A 295 -15.27 -0.35 -20.30
C ALA A 295 -14.27 0.46 -19.47
N PHE A 296 -14.50 1.76 -19.30
CA PHE A 296 -13.66 2.62 -18.47
C PHE A 296 -13.70 2.21 -16.99
N ILE A 297 -14.87 1.88 -16.44
CA ILE A 297 -14.99 1.38 -15.07
C ILE A 297 -14.27 0.02 -14.91
N ALA A 298 -14.35 -0.86 -15.90
CA ALA A 298 -13.61 -2.12 -15.91
C ALA A 298 -12.09 -1.88 -15.92
N LEU A 299 -11.62 -0.91 -16.73
CA LEU A 299 -10.20 -0.52 -16.77
C LEU A 299 -9.71 0.00 -15.42
N ILE A 300 -10.48 0.85 -14.73
CA ILE A 300 -10.16 1.32 -13.38
C ILE A 300 -9.96 0.13 -12.44
N TYR A 301 -10.89 -0.84 -12.48
CA TYR A 301 -10.78 -2.01 -11.60
C TYR A 301 -9.56 -2.89 -11.93
N LEU A 302 -9.19 -3.03 -13.18
CA LEU A 302 -7.98 -3.77 -13.59
C LEU A 302 -6.69 -3.14 -13.04
N ARG A 303 -6.63 -1.80 -12.93
CA ARG A 303 -5.48 -1.11 -12.31
C ARG A 303 -5.26 -1.50 -10.85
N ARG A 304 -6.25 -2.03 -10.16
CA ARG A 304 -6.10 -2.54 -8.78
C ARG A 304 -4.96 -3.56 -8.63
N TRP A 305 -4.65 -4.32 -9.67
CA TRP A 305 -3.55 -5.30 -9.65
C TRP A 305 -2.16 -4.68 -9.42
N GLN A 306 -1.99 -3.39 -9.60
CA GLN A 306 -0.71 -2.71 -9.35
C GLN A 306 -0.28 -2.85 -7.88
N ILE A 307 -1.21 -2.79 -6.94
CA ILE A 307 -0.88 -2.92 -5.51
C ILE A 307 -0.45 -4.35 -5.15
N GLU A 308 -0.97 -5.37 -5.84
CA GLU A 308 -0.55 -6.75 -5.64
C GLU A 308 0.90 -6.95 -6.12
N SER A 309 1.30 -6.28 -7.19
CA SER A 309 2.69 -6.27 -7.68
C SER A 309 3.62 -5.60 -6.66
N LEU A 310 3.22 -4.48 -6.07
CA LEU A 310 3.95 -3.83 -4.99
C LEU A 310 4.12 -4.79 -3.79
N TYR A 311 3.05 -5.45 -3.35
CA TYR A 311 3.13 -6.40 -2.24
C TYR A 311 4.05 -7.60 -2.53
N LYS A 312 4.07 -8.08 -3.78
CA LYS A 312 5.02 -9.12 -4.17
C LYS A 312 6.46 -8.64 -4.00
N GLN A 313 6.78 -7.46 -4.50
CA GLN A 313 8.12 -6.87 -4.36
C GLN A 313 8.52 -6.70 -2.89
N LEU A 314 7.62 -6.16 -2.04
CA LEU A 314 7.87 -5.96 -0.62
C LEU A 314 8.03 -7.26 0.18
N LYS A 315 7.45 -8.37 -0.26
CA LYS A 315 7.53 -9.67 0.42
C LYS A 315 8.67 -10.57 -0.06
N GLN A 316 9.27 -10.25 -1.20
CA GLN A 316 10.38 -11.03 -1.77
C GLN A 316 11.76 -10.57 -1.26
N ASN A 317 11.80 -9.43 -0.56
CA ASN A 317 13.03 -8.83 -0.01
C ASN A 317 13.07 -8.95 1.51
#